data_012ff7359c673a72a036f453c010ead5
#
_entry.id   012ff7359c673a72a036f453c010ead5
#
_cell.length_a   1.000
_cell.length_b   1.000
_cell.length_c   1.000
_cell.angle_alpha   90.00
_cell.angle_beta   90.00
_cell.angle_gamma   90.00
#
_symmetry.space_group_name_H-M   'P 1'
#
loop_
_entity.id
_entity.type
_entity.pdbx_description
1 polymer ?
#
loop_
_entity_poly.entity_id
_entity_poly.type
_entity_poly.pdbx_seq_one_letter_code
_entity_poly.pdbx_strand_id
1 'polypeptide(L)'
;TAANQVWVTDTTELNYGIRLNKVRLHVVLDLYGQYPVSWLITPTETAEGVVQVFEQARMKEGALAPLIHTDRGAAYTSKAFNQYLVVNDAQHSYSAPGTPADNAVIEHWWADFKAIWIAHLPKAQTLLELEGQVREGITYFTEKFISAKRNDLTAAEYRFGKAN
;
A
#
# COMPACT_ATOMS: atom_id res chain seq x y z
N THR A 1 -1.68 16.34 -7.57
CA THR A 1 -0.61 17.17 -8.14
C THR A 1 0.56 17.40 -7.19
N ALA A 2 0.47 16.93 -5.95
CA ALA A 2 1.54 17.00 -4.97
C ALA A 2 1.51 15.77 -4.06
N ALA A 3 2.62 15.52 -3.37
CA ALA A 3 2.72 14.43 -2.41
C ALA A 3 1.75 14.63 -1.24
N ASN A 4 1.27 13.52 -0.70
CA ASN A 4 0.42 13.49 0.49
C ASN A 4 -0.94 14.21 0.37
N GLN A 5 -1.48 14.33 -0.85
CA GLN A 5 -2.83 14.86 -1.06
C GLN A 5 -3.90 13.76 -1.05
N VAL A 6 -3.60 12.63 -1.65
CA VAL A 6 -4.51 11.48 -1.71
C VAL A 6 -3.71 10.20 -1.51
N TRP A 7 -4.08 9.43 -0.50
CA TRP A 7 -3.57 8.08 -0.32
C TRP A 7 -4.63 7.06 -0.67
N VAL A 8 -4.23 6.00 -1.33
CA VAL A 8 -5.07 4.82 -1.57
C VAL A 8 -4.51 3.66 -0.77
N THR A 9 -5.37 2.75 -0.38
CA THR A 9 -4.97 1.54 0.32
C THR A 9 -5.75 0.35 -0.17
N ASP A 10 -5.13 -0.80 -0.07
CA ASP A 10 -5.73 -2.10 -0.33
C ASP A 10 -4.89 -3.18 0.32
N THR A 11 -5.41 -4.39 0.34
CA THR A 11 -4.70 -5.57 0.82
C THR A 11 -4.62 -6.61 -0.26
N THR A 12 -3.59 -7.44 -0.17
CA THR A 12 -3.48 -8.64 -0.99
C THR A 12 -3.12 -9.84 -0.13
N GLU A 13 -3.54 -11.03 -0.56
CA GLU A 13 -3.17 -12.26 0.10
C GLU A 13 -1.80 -12.72 -0.38
N LEU A 14 -0.92 -13.04 0.56
CA LEU A 14 0.34 -13.73 0.33
C LEU A 14 0.36 -14.99 1.18
N ASN A 15 1.31 -15.89 0.91
CA ASN A 15 1.46 -17.10 1.70
C ASN A 15 2.95 -17.47 1.84
N TYR A 16 3.23 -18.31 2.85
CA TYR A 16 4.56 -18.85 3.09
C TYR A 16 4.46 -20.28 3.62
N GLY A 17 5.56 -21.01 3.51
CA GLY A 17 5.71 -22.34 4.04
C GLY A 17 5.03 -23.43 3.20
N ILE A 18 5.33 -24.69 3.54
CA ILE A 18 4.80 -25.87 2.84
C ILE A 18 3.29 -25.94 2.94
N ARG A 19 2.73 -25.48 4.07
CA ARG A 19 1.29 -25.51 4.33
C ARG A 19 0.54 -24.32 3.73
N LEU A 20 1.21 -23.44 2.98
CA LEU A 20 0.62 -22.25 2.39
C LEU A 20 -0.12 -21.40 3.41
N ASN A 21 0.57 -21.05 4.51
CA ASN A 21 0.02 -20.18 5.55
C ASN A 21 -0.32 -18.83 4.94
N LYS A 22 -1.58 -18.45 4.98
CA LYS A 22 -2.07 -17.22 4.37
C LYS A 22 -1.88 -16.02 5.30
N VAL A 23 -1.47 -14.91 4.72
CA VAL A 23 -1.37 -13.62 5.40
C VAL A 23 -1.92 -12.52 4.49
N ARG A 24 -2.17 -11.36 5.07
CA ARG A 24 -2.58 -10.15 4.34
C ARG A 24 -1.45 -9.13 4.34
N LEU A 25 -1.10 -8.65 3.18
CA LEU A 25 -0.20 -7.51 3.02
C LEU A 25 -1.04 -6.26 2.78
N HIS A 26 -0.91 -5.30 3.68
CA HIS A 26 -1.51 -3.97 3.56
C HIS A 26 -0.47 -3.02 2.99
N VAL A 27 -0.85 -2.18 2.04
CA VAL A 27 -0.01 -1.08 1.54
C VAL A 27 -0.83 0.20 1.50
N VAL A 28 -0.24 1.27 1.98
CA VAL A 28 -0.73 2.64 1.77
C VAL A 28 0.12 3.26 0.68
N LEU A 29 -0.51 3.69 -0.39
CA LEU A 29 0.14 4.21 -1.58
C LEU A 29 -0.25 5.67 -1.77
N ASP A 30 0.72 6.57 -1.90
CA ASP A 30 0.46 7.93 -2.32
C ASP A 30 0.17 7.93 -3.83
N LEU A 31 -0.97 8.49 -4.23
CA LEU A 31 -1.28 8.62 -5.65
C LEU A 31 -0.25 9.44 -6.42
N TYR A 32 0.40 10.38 -5.74
CA TYR A 32 1.46 11.16 -6.35
C TYR A 32 2.71 10.29 -6.56
N GLY A 33 2.89 9.83 -7.78
CA GLY A 33 4.02 9.01 -8.17
C GLY A 33 3.94 7.54 -7.74
N GLN A 34 2.81 7.10 -7.21
CA GLN A 34 2.63 5.72 -6.74
C GLN A 34 3.71 5.33 -5.70
N TYR A 35 3.91 6.20 -4.72
CA TYR A 35 4.92 6.03 -3.70
C TYR A 35 4.37 5.24 -2.51
N PRO A 36 4.97 4.07 -2.17
CA PRO A 36 4.57 3.31 -0.99
C PRO A 36 4.90 4.07 0.29
N VAL A 37 3.88 4.51 1.01
CA VAL A 37 4.06 5.28 2.25
C VAL A 37 4.32 4.34 3.42
N SER A 38 3.53 3.27 3.54
CA SER A 38 3.68 2.27 4.59
C SER A 38 3.16 0.92 4.15
N TRP A 39 3.54 -0.12 4.87
CA TRP A 39 3.07 -1.48 4.65
C TRP A 39 3.07 -2.27 5.94
N LEU A 40 2.22 -3.31 6.00
CA LEU A 40 2.08 -4.17 7.17
C LEU A 40 1.60 -5.55 6.73
N ILE A 41 2.16 -6.60 7.32
CA ILE A 41 1.65 -7.96 7.16
C ILE A 41 0.87 -8.34 8.41
N THR A 42 -0.36 -8.82 8.23
CA THR A 42 -1.22 -9.32 9.31
C THR A 42 -1.72 -10.73 8.98
N PRO A 43 -2.06 -11.55 9.98
CA PRO A 43 -2.63 -12.88 9.71
C PRO A 43 -3.95 -12.83 8.94
N THR A 44 -4.79 -11.84 9.26
CA THR A 44 -6.08 -11.62 8.61
C THR A 44 -6.32 -10.13 8.41
N GLU A 45 -7.27 -9.77 7.56
CA GLU A 45 -7.68 -8.38 7.38
C GLU A 45 -8.62 -7.96 8.51
N THR A 46 -8.19 -7.00 9.32
CA THR A 46 -8.96 -6.45 10.44
C THR A 46 -8.93 -4.94 10.43
N ALA A 47 -9.91 -4.31 11.09
CA ALA A 47 -9.94 -2.86 11.27
C ALA A 47 -8.69 -2.36 12.03
N GLU A 48 -8.24 -3.11 13.03
CA GLU A 48 -7.03 -2.79 13.80
C GLU A 48 -5.78 -2.78 12.92
N GLY A 49 -5.65 -3.76 12.03
CA GLY A 49 -4.53 -3.83 11.08
C GLY A 49 -4.51 -2.66 10.12
N VAL A 50 -5.68 -2.25 9.62
CA VAL A 50 -5.82 -1.08 8.75
C VAL A 50 -5.43 0.19 9.50
N VAL A 51 -5.94 0.40 10.71
CA VAL A 51 -5.55 1.55 11.55
C VAL A 51 -4.04 1.55 11.78
N GLN A 52 -3.44 0.40 12.06
CA GLN A 52 -2.01 0.29 12.33
C GLN A 52 -1.16 0.70 11.13
N VAL A 53 -1.51 0.27 9.91
CA VAL A 53 -0.75 0.64 8.72
C VAL A 53 -0.88 2.14 8.39
N PHE A 54 -2.03 2.74 8.66
CA PHE A 54 -2.21 4.19 8.53
C PHE A 54 -1.48 4.96 9.62
N GLU A 55 -1.42 4.43 10.83
CA GLU A 55 -0.66 5.06 11.93
C GLU A 55 0.84 5.07 11.61
N GLN A 56 1.38 4.01 11.00
CA GLN A 56 2.75 4.01 10.50
C GLN A 56 2.96 5.09 9.44
N ALA A 57 2.02 5.23 8.51
CA ALA A 57 2.08 6.26 7.47
C ALA A 57 2.04 7.67 8.07
N ARG A 58 1.14 7.90 9.03
CA ARG A 58 1.01 9.17 9.73
C ARG A 58 2.29 9.55 10.47
N MET A 59 2.89 8.62 11.18
CA MET A 59 4.15 8.85 11.90
C MET A 59 5.30 9.16 10.96
N LYS A 60 5.36 8.50 9.81
CA LYS A 60 6.39 8.73 8.80
C LYS A 60 6.24 10.10 8.14
N GLU A 61 5.03 10.52 7.81
CA GLU A 61 4.76 11.73 7.03
C GLU A 61 4.34 12.93 7.88
N GLY A 62 4.09 12.74 9.17
CA GLY A 62 3.66 13.80 10.09
C GLY A 62 2.16 14.01 10.19
N ALA A 63 1.39 13.57 9.20
CA ALA A 63 -0.07 13.63 9.18
C ALA A 63 -0.60 12.61 8.17
N LEU A 64 -1.90 12.29 8.24
CA LEU A 64 -2.58 11.59 7.16
C LEU A 64 -2.78 12.52 5.96
N ALA A 65 -2.82 11.95 4.75
CA ALA A 65 -3.32 12.70 3.61
C ALA A 65 -4.77 13.16 3.86
N PRO A 66 -5.17 14.34 3.40
CA PRO A 66 -6.53 14.84 3.63
C PRO A 66 -7.62 13.99 2.99
N LEU A 67 -7.29 13.20 1.97
CA LEU A 67 -8.22 12.28 1.33
C LEU A 67 -7.64 10.87 1.31
N ILE A 68 -8.40 9.92 1.86
CA ILE A 68 -8.08 8.50 1.86
C ILE A 68 -9.11 7.77 1.00
N HIS A 69 -8.65 7.08 -0.04
CA HIS A 69 -9.52 6.31 -0.93
C HIS A 69 -9.35 4.80 -0.69
N THR A 70 -10.47 4.10 -0.50
CA THR A 70 -10.49 2.65 -0.28
C THR A 70 -11.61 2.00 -1.07
N ASP A 71 -11.59 0.68 -1.16
CA ASP A 71 -12.78 -0.07 -1.56
C ASP A 71 -13.79 -0.15 -0.38
N ARG A 72 -14.85 -0.94 -0.56
CA ARG A 72 -15.91 -1.10 0.45
C ARG A 72 -15.74 -2.37 1.28
N GLY A 73 -14.51 -2.87 1.43
CA GLY A 73 -14.22 -4.01 2.30
C GLY A 73 -14.61 -3.76 3.74
N ALA A 74 -14.93 -4.83 4.49
CA ALA A 74 -15.44 -4.74 5.85
C ALA A 74 -14.53 -3.94 6.80
N ALA A 75 -13.20 -4.09 6.67
CA ALA A 75 -12.26 -3.34 7.50
C ALA A 75 -12.33 -1.83 7.24
N TYR A 76 -12.52 -1.44 5.98
CA TYR A 76 -12.59 -0.02 5.58
C TYR A 76 -13.93 0.63 5.90
N THR A 77 -15.01 -0.14 5.94
CA THR A 77 -16.34 0.36 6.33
C THR A 77 -16.56 0.30 7.84
N SER A 78 -15.59 -0.22 8.60
CA SER A 78 -15.69 -0.35 10.04
C SER A 78 -15.81 1.00 10.74
N LYS A 79 -16.49 0.99 11.89
CA LYS A 79 -16.61 2.17 12.73
C LYS A 79 -15.23 2.61 13.26
N ALA A 80 -14.38 1.65 13.64
CA ALA A 80 -13.05 1.93 14.19
C ALA A 80 -12.18 2.69 13.20
N PHE A 81 -12.12 2.23 11.94
CA PHE A 81 -11.31 2.90 10.92
C PHE A 81 -11.87 4.29 10.58
N ASN A 82 -13.19 4.41 10.41
CA ASN A 82 -13.79 5.70 10.07
C ASN A 82 -13.66 6.73 11.20
N GLN A 83 -13.76 6.31 12.48
CA GLN A 83 -13.48 7.19 13.60
C GLN A 83 -12.02 7.64 13.63
N TYR A 84 -11.09 6.71 13.34
CA TYR A 84 -9.68 7.04 13.24
C TYR A 84 -9.41 8.12 12.19
N LEU A 85 -10.04 8.03 11.02
CA LEU A 85 -9.89 9.04 9.96
C LEU A 85 -10.45 10.40 10.41
N VAL A 86 -11.62 10.43 11.04
CA VAL A 86 -12.23 11.67 11.54
C VAL A 86 -11.32 12.35 12.58
N VAL A 87 -10.80 11.60 13.53
CA VAL A 87 -9.90 12.12 14.56
C VAL A 87 -8.62 12.72 13.96
N ASN A 88 -8.17 12.20 12.83
CA ASN A 88 -6.97 12.66 12.13
C ASN A 88 -7.26 13.59 10.93
N ASP A 89 -8.45 14.18 10.88
CA ASP A 89 -8.86 15.19 9.88
C ASP A 89 -8.78 14.70 8.43
N ALA A 90 -8.99 13.41 8.19
CA ALA A 90 -9.00 12.82 6.86
C ALA A 90 -10.42 12.53 6.39
N GLN A 91 -10.70 12.85 5.12
CA GLN A 91 -11.93 12.45 4.45
C GLN A 91 -11.78 11.04 3.90
N HIS A 92 -12.85 10.24 3.97
CA HIS A 92 -12.89 8.90 3.42
C HIS A 92 -13.70 8.90 2.12
N SER A 93 -13.06 8.45 1.04
CA SER A 93 -13.68 8.23 -0.26
C SER A 93 -13.72 6.73 -0.55
N TYR A 94 -14.86 6.24 -1.00
CA TYR A 94 -15.02 4.82 -1.39
C TYR A 94 -15.11 4.70 -2.90
N SER A 95 -14.57 3.58 -3.42
CA SER A 95 -14.84 3.18 -4.80
C SER A 95 -16.35 2.95 -4.98
N ALA A 96 -16.92 3.46 -6.06
CA ALA A 96 -18.31 3.19 -6.38
C ALA A 96 -18.50 1.72 -6.73
N PRO A 97 -19.63 1.10 -6.34
CA PRO A 97 -19.93 -0.28 -6.73
C PRO A 97 -19.89 -0.43 -8.26
N GLY A 98 -19.16 -1.43 -8.75
CA GLY A 98 -19.07 -1.71 -10.19
C GLY A 98 -18.22 -0.74 -11.00
N THR A 99 -17.41 0.12 -10.37
CA THR A 99 -16.45 1.00 -11.05
C THR A 99 -15.01 0.60 -10.72
N PRO A 100 -14.42 -0.40 -11.43
CA PRO A 100 -13.05 -0.85 -11.19
C PRO A 100 -12.00 0.26 -11.37
N ALA A 101 -12.31 1.27 -12.18
CA ALA A 101 -11.38 2.35 -12.49
C ALA A 101 -10.94 3.16 -11.26
N ASP A 102 -11.77 3.22 -10.20
CA ASP A 102 -11.46 3.98 -8.99
C ASP A 102 -10.29 3.41 -8.21
N ASN A 103 -10.05 2.08 -8.29
CA ASN A 103 -8.94 1.40 -7.64
C ASN A 103 -7.85 0.93 -8.61
N ALA A 104 -7.92 1.35 -9.87
CA ALA A 104 -7.02 0.85 -10.92
C ALA A 104 -5.55 1.09 -10.59
N VAL A 105 -5.20 2.19 -9.94
CA VAL A 105 -3.81 2.53 -9.61
C VAL A 105 -3.22 1.48 -8.67
N ILE A 106 -3.89 1.17 -7.57
CA ILE A 106 -3.36 0.19 -6.60
C ILE A 106 -3.46 -1.24 -7.13
N GLU A 107 -4.47 -1.56 -7.93
CA GLU A 107 -4.56 -2.86 -8.60
C GLU A 107 -3.41 -3.09 -9.56
N HIS A 108 -3.04 -2.08 -10.36
CA HIS A 108 -1.86 -2.12 -11.22
C HIS A 108 -0.57 -2.27 -10.41
N TRP A 109 -0.47 -1.55 -9.31
CA TRP A 109 0.68 -1.66 -8.43
C TRP A 109 0.83 -3.07 -7.86
N TRP A 110 -0.28 -3.69 -7.41
CA TRP A 110 -0.28 -5.08 -6.96
C TRP A 110 0.14 -6.05 -8.07
N ALA A 111 -0.38 -5.86 -9.28
CA ALA A 111 -0.04 -6.71 -10.42
C ALA A 111 1.47 -6.68 -10.70
N ASP A 112 2.07 -5.49 -10.72
CA ASP A 112 3.51 -5.31 -10.91
C ASP A 112 4.30 -5.92 -9.75
N PHE A 113 3.90 -5.67 -8.53
CA PHE A 113 4.57 -6.20 -7.33
C PHE A 113 4.61 -7.73 -7.36
N LYS A 114 3.51 -8.37 -7.68
CA LYS A 114 3.43 -9.83 -7.75
C LYS A 114 4.18 -10.39 -8.95
N ALA A 115 4.00 -9.82 -10.14
CA ALA A 115 4.58 -10.35 -11.38
C ALA A 115 6.08 -10.07 -11.50
N ILE A 116 6.51 -8.87 -11.11
CA ILE A 116 7.91 -8.44 -11.27
C ILE A 116 8.76 -8.86 -10.08
N TRP A 117 8.20 -8.86 -8.87
CA TRP A 117 8.98 -9.11 -7.64
C TRP A 117 8.72 -10.50 -7.05
N ILE A 118 7.52 -10.74 -6.53
CA ILE A 118 7.21 -11.97 -5.79
C ILE A 118 7.38 -13.22 -6.66
N ALA A 119 6.91 -13.21 -7.91
CA ALA A 119 6.94 -14.37 -8.80
C ALA A 119 8.37 -14.84 -9.15
N HIS A 120 9.35 -13.96 -9.04
CA HIS A 120 10.75 -14.28 -9.36
C HIS A 120 11.59 -14.71 -8.15
N LEU A 121 11.00 -14.71 -6.96
CA LEU A 121 11.71 -15.09 -5.74
C LEU A 121 11.41 -16.55 -5.37
N PRO A 122 12.37 -17.24 -4.70
CA PRO A 122 12.08 -18.51 -4.05
C PRO A 122 10.94 -18.31 -3.05
N LYS A 123 10.08 -19.31 -2.94
CA LYS A 123 8.97 -19.25 -1.98
C LYS A 123 9.51 -19.12 -0.56
N ALA A 124 9.03 -18.13 0.18
CA ALA A 124 9.37 -17.94 1.58
C ALA A 124 8.89 -19.16 2.39
N GLN A 125 9.74 -19.68 3.26
CA GLN A 125 9.43 -20.83 4.11
C GLN A 125 8.93 -20.40 5.48
N THR A 126 9.24 -19.17 5.90
CA THR A 126 8.86 -18.61 7.19
C THR A 126 8.24 -17.24 6.99
N LEU A 127 7.49 -16.76 7.99
CA LEU A 127 6.96 -15.40 7.98
C LEU A 127 8.08 -14.37 7.92
N LEU A 128 9.17 -14.60 8.65
CA LEU A 128 10.33 -13.70 8.66
C LEU A 128 10.95 -13.56 7.28
N GLU A 129 11.09 -14.67 6.55
CA GLU A 129 11.58 -14.63 5.15
C GLU A 129 10.61 -13.86 4.25
N LEU A 130 9.30 -14.08 4.39
CA LEU A 130 8.30 -13.35 3.62
C LEU A 130 8.36 -11.84 3.90
N GLU A 131 8.46 -11.45 5.16
CA GLU A 131 8.61 -10.04 5.54
C GLU A 131 9.86 -9.41 4.90
N GLY A 132 10.97 -10.13 4.87
CA GLY A 132 12.20 -9.69 4.20
C GLY A 132 12.01 -9.51 2.70
N GLN A 133 11.36 -10.46 2.04
CA GLN A 133 11.05 -10.37 0.61
C GLN A 133 10.14 -9.18 0.29
N VAL A 134 9.12 -8.95 1.11
CA VAL A 134 8.21 -7.81 0.95
C VAL A 134 8.97 -6.50 1.16
N ARG A 135 9.76 -6.40 2.21
CA ARG A 135 10.57 -5.19 2.50
C ARG A 135 11.47 -4.82 1.34
N GLU A 136 12.19 -5.78 0.79
CA GLU A 136 13.07 -5.56 -0.36
C GLU A 136 12.28 -5.18 -1.61
N GLY A 137 11.10 -5.77 -1.81
CA GLY A 137 10.21 -5.44 -2.92
C GLY A 137 9.66 -4.02 -2.82
N ILE A 138 9.23 -3.61 -1.64
CA ILE A 138 8.78 -2.23 -1.40
C ILE A 138 9.92 -1.24 -1.69
N THR A 139 11.13 -1.55 -1.23
CA THR A 139 12.31 -0.72 -1.52
C THR A 139 12.59 -0.64 -3.03
N TYR A 140 12.51 -1.78 -3.73
CA TYR A 140 12.69 -1.81 -5.18
C TYR A 140 11.69 -0.92 -5.91
N PHE A 141 10.40 -1.03 -5.60
CA PHE A 141 9.35 -0.20 -6.22
C PHE A 141 9.39 1.26 -5.80
N THR A 142 10.04 1.57 -4.71
CA THR A 142 10.23 2.94 -4.23
C THR A 142 11.44 3.60 -4.88
N GLU A 143 12.56 2.91 -4.96
CA GLU A 143 13.88 3.50 -5.24
C GLU A 143 14.52 3.03 -6.55
N LYS A 144 14.05 1.95 -7.16
CA LYS A 144 14.69 1.33 -8.34
C LYS A 144 13.79 1.26 -9.56
N PHE A 145 12.52 0.94 -9.40
CA PHE A 145 11.59 0.74 -10.49
C PHE A 145 11.21 2.08 -11.13
N ILE A 146 11.53 2.25 -12.40
CA ILE A 146 11.17 3.45 -13.18
C ILE A 146 9.88 3.22 -13.96
N SER A 147 9.16 4.30 -14.25
CA SER A 147 7.90 4.23 -15.00
C SER A 147 7.79 5.41 -15.96
N ALA A 148 7.32 5.15 -17.17
CA ALA A 148 7.02 6.18 -18.15
C ALA A 148 5.98 7.19 -17.63
N LYS A 149 5.05 6.74 -16.80
CA LYS A 149 4.06 7.62 -16.16
C LYS A 149 4.68 8.64 -15.19
N ARG A 150 5.92 8.42 -14.79
CA ARG A 150 6.71 9.31 -13.94
C ARG A 150 7.90 9.89 -14.70
N ASN A 151 7.82 10.04 -16.01
CA ASN A 151 8.92 10.54 -16.84
C ASN A 151 10.21 9.71 -16.67
N ASP A 152 10.08 8.39 -16.60
CA ASP A 152 11.17 7.44 -16.35
C ASP A 152 11.93 7.66 -15.03
N LEU A 153 11.24 8.20 -14.03
CA LEU A 153 11.75 8.34 -12.66
C LEU A 153 11.26 7.19 -11.77
N THR A 154 12.00 6.93 -10.70
CA THR A 154 11.49 6.11 -9.60
C THR A 154 10.43 6.86 -8.81
N ALA A 155 9.67 6.16 -7.96
CA ALA A 155 8.68 6.82 -7.11
C ALA A 155 9.34 7.84 -6.16
N ALA A 156 10.50 7.49 -5.59
CA ALA A 156 11.25 8.39 -4.72
C ALA A 156 11.76 9.64 -5.46
N GLU A 157 12.34 9.46 -6.65
CA GLU A 157 12.83 10.58 -7.47
C GLU A 157 11.68 11.50 -7.91
N TYR A 158 10.53 10.92 -8.26
CA TYR A 158 9.35 11.70 -8.63
C TYR A 158 8.84 12.56 -7.48
N ARG A 159 8.93 12.04 -6.26
CA ARG A 159 8.46 12.71 -5.04
C ARG A 159 9.46 13.73 -4.48
N PHE A 160 10.74 13.40 -4.47
CA PHE A 160 11.79 14.19 -3.79
C PHE A 160 12.77 14.86 -4.75
N GLY A 161 12.71 14.53 -6.03
CA GLY A 161 13.70 14.95 -7.01
C GLY A 161 14.87 13.95 -7.11
N LYS A 162 15.59 14.01 -8.24
CA LYS A 162 16.79 13.18 -8.40
C LYS A 162 17.90 13.64 -7.44
N ALA A 163 18.58 12.66 -6.82
CA ALA A 163 19.82 12.93 -6.12
C ALA A 163 20.88 13.44 -7.11
N ASN A 164 21.60 14.49 -6.73
CA ASN A 164 22.73 15.02 -7.51
C ASN A 164 23.96 14.11 -7.36
#